data_c796ada5ee83d0f0e6f0c1b4bff389aa
#
_entry.id   c796ada5ee83d0f0e6f0c1b4bff389aa
#
_cell.length_a   1.000
_cell.length_b   1.000
_cell.length_c   1.000
_cell.angle_alpha   90.00
_cell.angle_beta   90.00
_cell.angle_gamma   90.00
#
_symmetry.space_group_name_H-M   'P 1'
#
loop_
_entity.id
_entity.type
_entity.pdbx_description
1 polymer ?
#
loop_
_entity_poly.entity_id
_entity_poly.type
_entity_poly.pdbx_seq_one_letter_code
_entity_poly.pdbx_strand_id
1 'polypeptide(L)'
;MLIENDYTVISAGTERANLVALPNTGTCPGGYSGREKGGFPFWPGYCGAGRIVKLGREVEAFRPGDRVIVSWGGHRTHSVKKAAELVRIDDERIDTLDASFAHIASFAFLGVRKLRLEVGESVMIAGQGILGVFALQFAALSGAIPLFASDFDPARRKLALELGATAAFVPDETLAERVMAATGGAGVNAAVEVTGSAKALQQALEYIAWEGRISLLGCTRISDVPIDFYKYVHRRGITLIGAHTSTRAKTESAPGRWTEQDDYRTFLKLVAAGRLKI
;
A
#
# COMPACT_ATOMS: atom_id res chain seq x y z
N MET A 1 7.48 -23.64 11.20
CA MET A 1 8.46 -23.04 12.11
C MET A 1 7.73 -22.21 13.14
N LEU A 2 8.26 -22.16 14.37
CA LEU A 2 7.81 -21.23 15.42
C LEU A 2 8.70 -19.99 15.36
N ILE A 3 8.07 -18.83 15.33
CA ILE A 3 8.73 -17.52 15.23
C ILE A 3 8.34 -16.71 16.46
N GLU A 4 9.31 -16.14 17.13
CA GLU A 4 9.12 -15.10 18.13
C GLU A 4 9.07 -13.76 17.38
N ASN A 5 7.95 -13.03 17.50
CA ASN A 5 7.77 -11.76 16.80
C ASN A 5 8.45 -10.64 17.59
N ASP A 6 9.44 -9.98 16.97
CA ASP A 6 10.08 -8.79 17.54
C ASP A 6 9.11 -7.60 17.45
N TYR A 7 8.45 -7.43 16.29
CA TYR A 7 7.51 -6.33 16.01
C TYR A 7 6.30 -6.80 15.22
N THR A 8 5.18 -6.15 15.48
CA THR A 8 3.98 -6.21 14.63
C THR A 8 3.48 -4.81 14.34
N VAL A 9 3.08 -4.53 13.09
CA VAL A 9 2.65 -3.21 12.63
C VAL A 9 1.13 -3.13 12.59
N ILE A 10 0.57 -2.08 13.20
CA ILE A 10 -0.86 -1.78 13.17
C ILE A 10 -1.23 -1.19 11.81
N SER A 11 -2.13 -1.84 11.10
CA SER A 11 -2.76 -1.32 9.89
C SER A 11 -4.04 -0.56 10.23
N ALA A 12 -3.89 0.69 10.61
CA ALA A 12 -4.96 1.50 11.20
C ALA A 12 -6.26 1.49 10.38
N GLY A 13 -6.19 1.58 9.05
CA GLY A 13 -7.36 1.59 8.17
C GLY A 13 -8.15 0.28 8.22
N THR A 14 -7.46 -0.86 8.03
CA THR A 14 -8.09 -2.18 8.01
C THR A 14 -8.53 -2.62 9.39
N GLU A 15 -7.70 -2.41 10.40
CA GLU A 15 -8.02 -2.86 11.76
C GLU A 15 -9.17 -2.06 12.35
N ARG A 16 -9.18 -0.73 12.15
CA ARG A 16 -10.32 0.10 12.51
C ARG A 16 -11.60 -0.33 11.79
N ALA A 17 -11.50 -0.59 10.48
CA ALA A 17 -12.67 -1.02 9.70
C ALA A 17 -13.27 -2.32 10.24
N ASN A 18 -12.43 -3.29 10.64
CA ASN A 18 -12.89 -4.53 11.26
C ASN A 18 -13.45 -4.29 12.67
N LEU A 19 -12.80 -3.44 13.47
CA LEU A 19 -13.21 -3.13 14.83
C LEU A 19 -14.61 -2.50 14.89
N VAL A 20 -14.88 -1.55 13.99
CA VAL A 20 -16.17 -0.83 13.94
C VAL A 20 -17.17 -1.45 12.95
N ALA A 21 -16.87 -2.63 12.42
CA ALA A 21 -17.73 -3.37 11.49
C ALA A 21 -18.17 -2.58 10.26
N LEU A 22 -17.24 -1.87 9.61
CA LEU A 22 -17.57 -1.17 8.36
C LEU A 22 -18.05 -2.16 7.30
N PRO A 23 -18.91 -1.73 6.35
CA PRO A 23 -19.32 -2.55 5.21
C PRO A 23 -18.13 -3.12 4.45
N ASN A 24 -18.35 -4.26 3.80
CA ASN A 24 -17.32 -4.93 2.98
C ASN A 24 -16.02 -5.28 3.75
N THR A 25 -16.10 -5.46 5.06
CA THR A 25 -15.06 -6.10 5.86
C THR A 25 -15.34 -7.60 5.94
N GLY A 26 -14.32 -8.43 5.73
CA GLY A 26 -14.46 -9.90 5.84
C GLY A 26 -15.00 -10.61 4.60
N THR A 27 -15.19 -9.93 3.46
CA THR A 27 -15.65 -10.54 2.20
C THR A 27 -14.55 -11.23 1.39
N CYS A 28 -13.30 -11.23 1.85
CA CYS A 28 -12.24 -12.00 1.21
C CYS A 28 -12.32 -13.47 1.67
N PRO A 29 -12.26 -14.46 0.75
CA PRO A 29 -12.05 -15.86 1.11
C PRO A 29 -10.75 -15.99 1.92
N GLY A 30 -10.86 -16.42 3.18
CA GLY A 30 -9.77 -16.38 4.14
C GLY A 30 -9.67 -15.08 4.94
N GLY A 31 -10.64 -14.19 4.81
CA GLY A 31 -10.73 -12.93 5.56
C GLY A 31 -10.68 -13.14 7.07
N TYR A 32 -10.10 -12.19 7.74
CA TYR A 32 -9.71 -12.18 9.16
C TYR A 32 -10.79 -12.56 10.16
N SER A 33 -12.05 -12.48 9.82
CA SER A 33 -13.09 -12.65 10.81
C SER A 33 -14.01 -13.83 10.58
N GLY A 34 -14.13 -14.38 9.38
CA GLY A 34 -15.17 -15.40 9.11
C GLY A 34 -16.55 -14.99 9.63
N ARG A 35 -16.74 -13.70 9.91
CA ARG A 35 -17.93 -13.13 10.55
C ARG A 35 -18.55 -12.10 9.62
N GLU A 36 -19.81 -12.25 9.39
CA GLU A 36 -20.62 -11.29 8.65
C GLU A 36 -20.82 -9.97 9.41
N LYS A 37 -20.55 -9.97 10.72
CA LYS A 37 -20.67 -8.80 11.60
C LYS A 37 -19.39 -8.63 12.40
N GLY A 38 -18.86 -7.42 12.45
CA GLY A 38 -17.75 -7.03 13.33
C GLY A 38 -18.05 -7.36 14.79
N GLY A 39 -17.05 -7.30 15.63
CA GLY A 39 -17.19 -7.53 17.06
C GLY A 39 -16.09 -8.41 17.64
N PHE A 40 -16.09 -8.51 18.96
CA PHE A 40 -15.12 -9.28 19.74
C PHE A 40 -15.60 -10.71 20.01
N PRO A 41 -14.66 -11.65 20.16
CA PRO A 41 -13.21 -11.53 19.92
C PRO A 41 -12.88 -11.57 18.43
N PHE A 42 -11.88 -10.78 17.98
CA PHE A 42 -11.28 -10.90 16.67
C PHE A 42 -9.75 -10.82 16.79
N TRP A 43 -9.04 -11.32 15.76
CA TRP A 43 -7.58 -11.42 15.77
C TRP A 43 -6.99 -10.40 14.79
N PRO A 44 -6.64 -9.18 15.25
CA PRO A 44 -6.02 -8.17 14.41
C PRO A 44 -4.55 -8.45 14.13
N GLY A 45 -3.98 -7.70 13.20
CA GLY A 45 -2.56 -7.76 12.85
C GLY A 45 -2.25 -8.75 11.72
N TYR A 46 -1.50 -8.26 10.74
CA TYR A 46 -1.08 -9.07 9.60
C TYR A 46 0.32 -8.71 9.08
N CYS A 47 0.98 -7.75 9.70
CA CYS A 47 2.35 -7.33 9.37
C CYS A 47 3.25 -7.51 10.58
N GLY A 48 4.44 -8.02 10.36
CA GLY A 48 5.44 -8.17 11.42
C GLY A 48 6.76 -8.71 10.92
N ALA A 49 7.72 -8.78 11.84
CA ALA A 49 8.99 -9.46 11.66
C ALA A 49 9.46 -10.03 13.00
N GLY A 50 10.30 -11.04 12.94
CA GLY A 50 10.78 -11.72 14.15
C GLY A 50 11.89 -12.72 13.84
N ARG A 51 12.13 -13.62 14.80
CA ARG A 51 13.21 -14.62 14.75
C ARG A 51 12.66 -16.02 14.86
N ILE A 52 13.22 -16.93 14.08
CA ILE A 52 12.87 -18.34 14.18
C ILE A 52 13.45 -18.90 15.47
N VAL A 53 12.59 -19.45 16.34
CA VAL A 53 13.01 -20.09 17.60
C VAL A 53 12.96 -21.60 17.55
N LYS A 54 12.11 -22.18 16.66
CA LYS A 54 12.01 -23.64 16.50
C LYS A 54 11.66 -24.04 15.08
N LEU A 55 12.33 -25.07 14.58
CA LEU A 55 12.08 -25.65 13.25
C LEU A 55 11.17 -26.88 13.35
N GLY A 56 10.42 -27.14 12.26
CA GLY A 56 9.84 -28.45 12.02
C GLY A 56 10.90 -29.42 11.47
N ARG A 57 10.62 -30.73 11.54
CA ARG A 57 11.59 -31.80 11.20
C ARG A 57 12.09 -31.72 9.75
N GLU A 58 11.28 -31.23 8.82
CA GLU A 58 11.57 -31.23 7.37
C GLU A 58 12.02 -29.84 6.87
N VAL A 59 12.37 -28.92 7.75
CA VAL A 59 12.79 -27.57 7.37
C VAL A 59 14.31 -27.50 7.28
N GLU A 60 14.84 -27.41 6.07
CA GLU A 60 16.28 -27.32 5.79
C GLU A 60 16.74 -25.90 5.42
N ALA A 61 15.83 -25.08 4.86
CA ALA A 61 16.13 -23.75 4.31
C ALA A 61 16.39 -22.66 5.37
N PHE A 62 16.09 -22.92 6.64
CA PHE A 62 16.17 -21.94 7.71
C PHE A 62 16.88 -22.54 8.94
N ARG A 63 17.36 -21.67 9.81
CA ARG A 63 17.99 -22.02 11.10
C ARG A 63 17.34 -21.26 12.25
N PRO A 64 17.38 -21.77 13.50
CA PRO A 64 17.04 -20.98 14.67
C PRO A 64 17.90 -19.71 14.71
N GLY A 65 17.29 -18.58 15.04
CA GLY A 65 17.93 -17.27 15.01
C GLY A 65 17.75 -16.49 13.69
N ASP A 66 17.40 -17.14 12.58
CA ASP A 66 17.13 -16.44 11.32
C ASP A 66 16.02 -15.40 11.51
N ARG A 67 16.28 -14.17 11.05
CA ARG A 67 15.31 -13.08 11.03
C ARG A 67 14.42 -13.21 9.81
N VAL A 68 13.11 -13.02 10.00
CA VAL A 68 12.13 -13.26 8.94
C VAL A 68 11.01 -12.22 8.96
N ILE A 69 10.48 -11.91 7.78
CA ILE A 69 9.22 -11.18 7.63
C ILE A 69 8.07 -12.13 7.92
N VAL A 70 7.12 -11.69 8.76
CA VAL A 70 5.95 -12.45 9.17
C VAL A 70 4.69 -11.74 8.67
N SER A 71 4.04 -12.30 7.67
CA SER A 71 2.72 -11.86 7.22
C SER A 71 1.62 -12.73 7.81
N TRP A 72 0.44 -12.15 8.06
CA TRP A 72 -0.73 -12.88 8.57
C TRP A 72 -0.49 -13.61 9.90
N GLY A 73 0.38 -13.06 10.74
CA GLY A 73 0.76 -13.63 12.04
C GLY A 73 -0.16 -13.23 13.20
N GLY A 74 -0.92 -12.16 13.05
CA GLY A 74 -1.64 -11.50 14.14
C GLY A 74 -0.73 -10.69 15.07
N HIS A 75 -1.31 -9.85 15.93
CA HIS A 75 -0.59 -9.19 17.03
C HIS A 75 -0.36 -10.20 18.16
N ARG A 76 0.71 -10.94 18.05
CA ARG A 76 1.06 -12.04 18.98
C ARG A 76 2.55 -12.05 19.25
N THR A 77 2.94 -12.59 20.39
CA THR A 77 4.35 -12.81 20.73
C THR A 77 4.99 -13.89 19.84
N HIS A 78 4.22 -14.90 19.44
CA HIS A 78 4.70 -15.99 18.62
C HIS A 78 3.75 -16.31 17.46
N SER A 79 4.33 -16.72 16.34
CA SER A 79 3.60 -17.14 15.13
C SER A 79 4.12 -18.48 14.62
N VAL A 80 3.23 -19.30 14.08
CA VAL A 80 3.60 -20.55 13.40
C VAL A 80 3.40 -20.38 11.90
N LYS A 81 4.48 -20.61 11.12
CA LYS A 81 4.48 -20.40 9.66
C LYS A 81 5.14 -21.55 8.92
N LYS A 82 4.72 -21.76 7.65
CA LYS A 82 5.42 -22.66 6.72
C LYS A 82 6.63 -21.95 6.11
N ALA A 83 7.64 -22.71 5.69
CA ALA A 83 8.84 -22.16 5.04
C ALA A 83 8.53 -21.31 3.82
N ALA A 84 7.60 -21.73 3.00
CA ALA A 84 7.18 -21.03 1.78
C ALA A 84 6.47 -19.68 2.03
N GLU A 85 6.03 -19.42 3.26
CA GLU A 85 5.35 -18.16 3.62
C GLU A 85 6.32 -17.11 4.15
N LEU A 86 7.60 -17.44 4.33
CA LEU A 86 8.60 -16.57 4.96
C LEU A 86 9.62 -16.06 3.95
N VAL A 87 10.08 -14.84 4.19
CA VAL A 87 11.25 -14.24 3.54
C VAL A 87 12.27 -13.90 4.62
N ARG A 88 13.50 -14.40 4.44
CA ARG A 88 14.60 -14.15 5.38
C ARG A 88 15.15 -12.73 5.20
N ILE A 89 15.56 -12.12 6.30
CA ILE A 89 16.22 -10.82 6.36
C ILE A 89 17.72 -11.10 6.48
N ASP A 90 18.38 -11.21 5.33
CA ASP A 90 19.80 -11.61 5.27
C ASP A 90 20.77 -10.45 5.58
N ASP A 91 20.37 -9.21 5.29
CA ASP A 91 21.23 -8.05 5.48
C ASP A 91 21.15 -7.55 6.93
N GLU A 92 22.28 -7.58 7.64
CA GLU A 92 22.37 -7.18 9.05
C GLU A 92 22.09 -5.69 9.29
N ARG A 93 22.20 -4.86 8.26
CA ARG A 93 21.89 -3.42 8.32
C ARG A 93 20.39 -3.16 8.44
N ILE A 94 19.55 -4.13 8.09
CA ILE A 94 18.10 -4.02 8.18
C ILE A 94 17.67 -4.49 9.56
N ASP A 95 17.06 -3.61 10.31
CA ASP A 95 16.45 -3.94 11.60
C ASP A 95 15.11 -4.69 11.39
N THR A 96 14.70 -5.47 12.36
CA THR A 96 13.42 -6.19 12.32
C THR A 96 12.24 -5.22 12.45
N LEU A 97 12.43 -4.03 13.05
CA LEU A 97 11.42 -2.96 13.04
C LEU A 97 11.15 -2.52 11.60
N ASP A 98 12.19 -2.13 10.86
CA ASP A 98 12.05 -1.70 9.46
C ASP A 98 11.45 -2.80 8.59
N ALA A 99 11.95 -4.04 8.74
CA ALA A 99 11.46 -5.20 8.01
C ALA A 99 9.99 -5.52 8.30
N SER A 100 9.47 -5.17 9.47
CA SER A 100 8.07 -5.41 9.84
C SER A 100 7.07 -4.67 8.96
N PHE A 101 7.50 -3.59 8.28
CA PHE A 101 6.69 -2.84 7.33
C PHE A 101 6.60 -3.47 5.93
N ALA A 102 7.38 -4.50 5.63
CA ALA A 102 7.44 -5.08 4.28
C ALA A 102 6.07 -5.53 3.75
N HIS A 103 5.24 -6.14 4.61
CA HIS A 103 3.92 -6.59 4.18
C HIS A 103 3.00 -5.42 3.84
N ILE A 104 2.93 -4.38 4.68
CA ILE A 104 2.07 -3.22 4.40
C ILE A 104 2.60 -2.41 3.21
N ALA A 105 3.91 -2.27 3.07
CA ALA A 105 4.53 -1.61 1.92
C ALA A 105 4.24 -2.34 0.60
N SER A 106 4.12 -3.67 0.63
CA SER A 106 3.80 -4.45 -0.55
C SER A 106 2.43 -4.11 -1.18
N PHE A 107 1.51 -3.56 -0.41
CA PHE A 107 0.22 -3.06 -0.94
C PHE A 107 0.45 -1.81 -1.80
N ALA A 108 1.31 -0.90 -1.33
CA ALA A 108 1.68 0.29 -2.09
C ALA A 108 2.47 -0.06 -3.36
N PHE A 109 3.37 -1.07 -3.33
CA PHE A 109 4.00 -1.60 -4.54
C PHE A 109 2.98 -2.01 -5.59
N LEU A 110 1.98 -2.79 -5.18
CA LEU A 110 0.94 -3.25 -6.09
C LEU A 110 0.19 -2.06 -6.73
N GLY A 111 -0.18 -1.06 -5.91
CA GLY A 111 -0.87 0.14 -6.38
C GLY A 111 -0.08 0.92 -7.42
N VAL A 112 1.21 1.15 -7.15
CA VAL A 112 2.09 1.92 -8.04
C VAL A 112 2.46 1.12 -9.30
N ARG A 113 2.83 -0.18 -9.18
CA ARG A 113 3.17 -1.01 -10.35
C ARG A 113 2.03 -1.14 -11.35
N LYS A 114 0.79 -1.22 -10.88
CA LYS A 114 -0.37 -1.30 -11.77
C LYS A 114 -0.59 -0.05 -12.61
N LEU A 115 -0.09 1.08 -12.19
CA LEU A 115 -0.10 2.31 -12.98
C LEU A 115 0.84 2.23 -14.19
N ARG A 116 1.86 1.36 -14.17
CA ARG A 116 2.87 1.26 -15.24
C ARG A 116 3.44 2.63 -15.57
N LEU A 117 3.97 3.30 -14.53
CA LEU A 117 4.51 4.64 -14.68
C LEU A 117 5.69 4.67 -15.64
N GLU A 118 5.70 5.66 -16.51
CA GLU A 118 6.84 6.03 -17.32
C GLU A 118 7.62 7.17 -16.68
N VAL A 119 8.93 7.22 -16.92
CA VAL A 119 9.79 8.28 -16.39
C VAL A 119 9.33 9.64 -16.90
N GLY A 120 9.11 10.59 -15.99
CA GLY A 120 8.66 11.94 -16.33
C GLY A 120 7.14 12.14 -16.24
N GLU A 121 6.36 11.10 -15.98
CA GLU A 121 4.93 11.26 -15.73
C GLU A 121 4.64 11.98 -14.42
N SER A 122 3.65 12.86 -14.45
CA SER A 122 3.13 13.53 -13.25
C SER A 122 2.21 12.58 -12.47
N VAL A 123 2.41 12.51 -11.15
CA VAL A 123 1.66 11.58 -10.29
C VAL A 123 1.10 12.27 -9.06
N MET A 124 -0.15 11.96 -8.71
CA MET A 124 -0.76 12.35 -7.43
C MET A 124 -0.92 11.14 -6.52
N ILE A 125 -0.49 11.26 -5.26
CA ILE A 125 -0.78 10.30 -4.19
C ILE A 125 -1.82 10.93 -3.26
N ALA A 126 -3.06 10.49 -3.36
CA ALA A 126 -4.17 11.01 -2.56
C ALA A 126 -4.29 10.26 -1.23
N GLY A 127 -3.90 10.93 -0.15
CA GLY A 127 -3.79 10.39 1.21
C GLY A 127 -2.35 10.01 1.58
N GLN A 128 -1.88 10.52 2.73
CA GLN A 128 -0.50 10.32 3.23
C GLN A 128 -0.50 9.55 4.56
N GLY A 129 -1.37 8.53 4.66
CA GLY A 129 -1.23 7.49 5.67
C GLY A 129 -0.07 6.54 5.33
N ILE A 130 0.11 5.47 6.08
CA ILE A 130 1.21 4.51 5.90
C ILE A 130 1.33 4.00 4.45
N LEU A 131 0.23 3.68 3.79
CA LEU A 131 0.24 3.24 2.38
C LEU A 131 0.62 4.38 1.43
N GLY A 132 0.15 5.61 1.71
CA GLY A 132 0.46 6.78 0.90
C GLY A 132 1.93 7.17 0.95
N VAL A 133 2.53 7.13 2.15
CA VAL A 133 3.96 7.38 2.36
C VAL A 133 4.83 6.39 1.57
N PHE A 134 4.47 5.11 1.53
CA PHE A 134 5.18 4.14 0.71
C PHE A 134 4.88 4.33 -0.79
N ALA A 135 3.63 4.58 -1.18
CA ALA A 135 3.26 4.81 -2.57
C ALA A 135 3.98 6.02 -3.15
N LEU A 136 4.13 7.10 -2.38
CA LEU A 136 4.88 8.30 -2.75
C LEU A 136 6.34 7.95 -3.09
N GLN A 137 7.02 7.26 -2.18
CA GLN A 137 8.42 6.89 -2.38
C GLN A 137 8.58 5.93 -3.57
N PHE A 138 7.66 4.98 -3.76
CA PHE A 138 7.71 4.07 -4.91
C PHE A 138 7.42 4.79 -6.24
N ALA A 139 6.53 5.77 -6.25
CA ALA A 139 6.30 6.60 -7.43
C ALA A 139 7.55 7.44 -7.77
N ALA A 140 8.19 8.06 -6.77
CA ALA A 140 9.46 8.76 -6.95
C ALA A 140 10.56 7.85 -7.53
N LEU A 141 10.71 6.64 -6.98
CA LEU A 141 11.65 5.62 -7.48
C LEU A 141 11.32 5.12 -8.89
N SER A 142 10.06 5.23 -9.31
CA SER A 142 9.61 4.91 -10.67
C SER A 142 9.76 6.05 -11.67
N GLY A 143 10.30 7.20 -11.23
CA GLY A 143 10.59 8.35 -12.10
C GLY A 143 9.43 9.34 -12.25
N ALA A 144 8.48 9.34 -11.32
CA ALA A 144 7.38 10.30 -11.30
C ALA A 144 7.87 11.74 -11.10
N ILE A 145 7.52 12.66 -12.02
CA ILE A 145 7.83 14.07 -11.93
C ILE A 145 6.89 14.93 -12.78
N PRO A 146 6.21 15.98 -12.22
CA PRO A 146 6.13 16.28 -10.80
C PRO A 146 5.38 15.21 -10.00
N LEU A 147 5.76 15.03 -8.73
CA LEU A 147 5.11 14.14 -7.81
C LEU A 147 4.34 14.95 -6.75
N PHE A 148 3.05 14.75 -6.67
CA PHE A 148 2.17 15.47 -5.78
C PHE A 148 1.61 14.56 -4.68
N ALA A 149 1.32 15.17 -3.54
CA ALA A 149 0.66 14.52 -2.42
C ALA A 149 -0.55 15.31 -1.96
N SER A 150 -1.56 14.66 -1.37
CA SER A 150 -2.61 15.36 -0.65
C SER A 150 -2.97 14.65 0.65
N ASP A 151 -3.18 15.44 1.71
CA ASP A 151 -3.70 14.99 3.01
C ASP A 151 -4.27 16.18 3.78
N PHE A 152 -5.25 15.97 4.67
CA PHE A 152 -5.76 17.02 5.56
C PHE A 152 -4.75 17.40 6.65
N ASP A 153 -3.94 16.43 7.10
CA ASP A 153 -2.95 16.62 8.17
C ASP A 153 -1.72 17.40 7.67
N PRO A 154 -1.41 18.57 8.22
CA PRO A 154 -0.24 19.35 7.82
C PRO A 154 1.09 18.64 8.08
N ALA A 155 1.20 17.82 9.15
CA ALA A 155 2.41 17.08 9.44
C ALA A 155 2.67 16.00 8.37
N ARG A 156 1.63 15.33 7.89
CA ARG A 156 1.74 14.36 6.80
C ARG A 156 2.10 15.01 5.48
N ARG A 157 1.56 16.20 5.18
CA ARG A 157 1.97 16.96 3.98
C ARG A 157 3.43 17.37 4.05
N LYS A 158 3.90 17.82 5.24
CA LYS A 158 5.32 18.14 5.44
C LYS A 158 6.20 16.92 5.21
N LEU A 159 5.85 15.78 5.80
CA LEU A 159 6.56 14.51 5.59
C LEU A 159 6.60 14.12 4.10
N ALA A 160 5.51 14.30 3.37
CA ALA A 160 5.47 14.00 1.93
C ALA A 160 6.50 14.84 1.14
N LEU A 161 6.65 16.13 1.47
CA LEU A 161 7.68 16.98 0.88
C LEU A 161 9.11 16.49 1.22
N GLU A 162 9.35 16.10 2.46
CA GLU A 162 10.64 15.54 2.91
C GLU A 162 10.98 14.21 2.22
N LEU A 163 9.94 13.48 1.78
CA LEU A 163 10.06 12.21 1.07
C LEU A 163 10.09 12.35 -0.46
N GLY A 164 10.12 13.58 -0.98
CA GLY A 164 10.34 13.85 -2.39
C GLY A 164 9.11 14.29 -3.18
N ALA A 165 7.98 14.62 -2.54
CA ALA A 165 6.89 15.27 -3.24
C ALA A 165 7.31 16.67 -3.73
N THR A 166 6.96 17.02 -4.98
CA THR A 166 7.17 18.34 -5.55
C THR A 166 6.27 19.39 -4.88
N ALA A 167 5.03 18.99 -4.54
CA ALA A 167 4.09 19.80 -3.77
C ALA A 167 3.13 18.90 -2.99
N ALA A 168 2.58 19.44 -1.90
CA ALA A 168 1.59 18.75 -1.07
C ALA A 168 0.39 19.67 -0.80
N PHE A 169 -0.80 19.17 -1.07
CA PHE A 169 -2.05 19.93 -1.08
C PHE A 169 -3.01 19.51 0.05
N VAL A 170 -3.82 20.44 0.51
CA VAL A 170 -5.02 20.13 1.30
C VAL A 170 -6.09 19.62 0.33
N PRO A 171 -6.77 18.48 0.58
CA PRO A 171 -7.82 17.99 -0.32
C PRO A 171 -9.18 18.68 -0.06
N ASP A 172 -9.19 20.01 -0.16
CA ASP A 172 -10.39 20.84 -0.13
C ASP A 172 -11.04 20.98 -1.52
N GLU A 173 -12.02 21.85 -1.65
CA GLU A 173 -12.80 22.05 -2.88
C GLU A 173 -11.97 22.65 -4.02
N THR A 174 -10.84 23.30 -3.72
CA THR A 174 -9.94 23.90 -4.70
C THR A 174 -8.80 22.98 -5.15
N LEU A 175 -8.75 21.73 -4.63
CA LEU A 175 -7.67 20.79 -4.94
C LEU A 175 -7.49 20.61 -6.45
N ALA A 176 -8.57 20.38 -7.18
CA ALA A 176 -8.50 20.16 -8.62
C ALA A 176 -7.93 21.36 -9.36
N GLU A 177 -8.37 22.57 -9.03
CA GLU A 177 -7.86 23.82 -9.64
C GLU A 177 -6.35 23.99 -9.39
N ARG A 178 -5.90 23.72 -8.15
CA ARG A 178 -4.47 23.82 -7.79
C ARG A 178 -3.61 22.78 -8.50
N VAL A 179 -4.09 21.56 -8.65
CA VAL A 179 -3.39 20.52 -9.40
C VAL A 179 -3.34 20.84 -10.89
N MET A 180 -4.44 21.30 -11.46
CA MET A 180 -4.49 21.77 -12.85
C MET A 180 -3.52 22.93 -13.08
N ALA A 181 -3.49 23.93 -12.19
CA ALA A 181 -2.53 25.03 -12.26
C ALA A 181 -1.06 24.55 -12.18
N ALA A 182 -0.77 23.62 -11.27
CA ALA A 182 0.56 23.04 -11.09
C ALA A 182 1.03 22.17 -12.29
N THR A 183 0.11 21.74 -13.14
CA THR A 183 0.38 20.92 -14.34
C THR A 183 0.14 21.69 -15.65
N GLY A 184 0.06 23.04 -15.61
CA GLY A 184 -0.20 23.86 -16.80
C GLY A 184 -1.54 23.59 -17.48
N GLY A 185 -2.54 23.11 -16.76
CA GLY A 185 -3.87 22.78 -17.26
C GLY A 185 -4.03 21.34 -17.78
N ALA A 186 -2.96 20.55 -17.82
CA ALA A 186 -3.00 19.18 -18.35
C ALA A 186 -3.60 18.14 -17.37
N GLY A 187 -3.48 18.38 -16.07
CA GLY A 187 -3.77 17.39 -15.04
C GLY A 187 -2.62 16.40 -14.82
N VAL A 188 -2.75 15.48 -13.87
CA VAL A 188 -1.73 14.46 -13.62
C VAL A 188 -1.94 13.21 -14.49
N ASN A 189 -0.85 12.61 -14.99
CA ASN A 189 -0.90 11.41 -15.84
C ASN A 189 -1.41 10.20 -15.05
N ALA A 190 -1.07 10.12 -13.78
CA ALA A 190 -1.50 9.01 -12.94
C ALA A 190 -1.83 9.45 -11.50
N ALA A 191 -2.71 8.70 -10.84
CA ALA A 191 -3.02 8.92 -9.43
C ALA A 191 -3.13 7.60 -8.68
N VAL A 192 -2.71 7.60 -7.41
CA VAL A 192 -2.98 6.50 -6.46
C VAL A 192 -3.99 7.04 -5.44
N GLU A 193 -5.20 6.51 -5.47
CA GLU A 193 -6.20 6.79 -4.46
C GLU A 193 -5.99 5.84 -3.28
N VAL A 194 -5.57 6.38 -2.13
CA VAL A 194 -5.15 5.61 -0.94
C VAL A 194 -6.13 5.76 0.22
N THR A 195 -7.00 6.76 0.15
CA THR A 195 -7.89 7.11 1.27
C THR A 195 -9.06 6.14 1.43
N GLY A 196 -9.52 5.55 0.32
CA GLY A 196 -10.75 4.77 0.27
C GLY A 196 -12.02 5.62 0.41
N SER A 197 -11.93 6.92 0.13
CA SER A 197 -13.05 7.86 0.14
C SER A 197 -13.63 8.01 -1.27
N ALA A 198 -14.94 7.85 -1.43
CA ALA A 198 -15.61 8.10 -2.71
C ALA A 198 -15.45 9.56 -3.17
N LYS A 199 -15.43 10.52 -2.22
CA LYS A 199 -15.17 11.94 -2.52
C LYS A 199 -13.73 12.16 -3.05
N ALA A 200 -12.73 11.47 -2.49
CA ALA A 200 -11.35 11.57 -2.99
C ALA A 200 -11.21 11.00 -4.40
N LEU A 201 -11.92 9.91 -4.72
CA LEU A 201 -11.98 9.39 -6.08
C LEU A 201 -12.65 10.38 -7.03
N GLN A 202 -13.74 11.02 -6.62
CA GLN A 202 -14.41 12.07 -7.42
C GLN A 202 -13.44 13.22 -7.71
N GLN A 203 -12.72 13.72 -6.70
CA GLN A 203 -11.69 14.76 -6.90
C GLN A 203 -10.57 14.28 -7.84
N ALA A 204 -10.13 13.02 -7.71
CA ALA A 204 -9.11 12.46 -8.60
C ALA A 204 -9.56 12.50 -10.07
N LEU A 205 -10.82 12.23 -10.34
CA LEU A 205 -11.40 12.33 -11.68
C LEU A 205 -11.46 13.76 -12.23
N GLU A 206 -11.43 14.77 -11.37
CA GLU A 206 -11.43 16.18 -11.79
C GLU A 206 -10.04 16.63 -12.26
N TYR A 207 -8.97 16.22 -11.57
CA TYR A 207 -7.60 16.64 -11.85
C TYR A 207 -6.76 15.63 -12.66
N ILE A 208 -7.28 14.45 -12.98
CA ILE A 208 -6.56 13.48 -13.82
C ILE A 208 -6.48 13.99 -15.26
N ALA A 209 -5.39 13.75 -15.97
CA ALA A 209 -5.24 14.09 -17.39
C ALA A 209 -6.15 13.22 -18.28
N TRP A 210 -6.33 13.63 -19.52
CA TRP A 210 -6.95 12.77 -20.55
C TRP A 210 -6.12 11.49 -20.70
N GLU A 211 -6.82 10.34 -20.88
CA GLU A 211 -6.22 9.00 -20.93
C GLU A 211 -5.41 8.63 -19.67
N GLY A 212 -5.55 9.40 -18.58
CA GLY A 212 -4.88 9.17 -17.34
C GLY A 212 -5.34 7.89 -16.61
N ARG A 213 -4.58 7.49 -15.60
CA ARG A 213 -4.79 6.23 -14.87
C ARG A 213 -4.94 6.48 -13.39
N ILE A 214 -5.94 5.87 -12.76
CA ILE A 214 -6.17 5.95 -11.31
C ILE A 214 -6.11 4.54 -10.71
N SER A 215 -5.16 4.31 -9.83
CA SER A 215 -5.05 3.08 -9.04
C SER A 215 -5.87 3.21 -7.77
N LEU A 216 -6.87 2.34 -7.60
CA LEU A 216 -7.72 2.27 -6.42
C LEU A 216 -7.05 1.35 -5.38
N LEU A 217 -6.13 1.92 -4.61
CA LEU A 217 -5.40 1.23 -3.53
C LEU A 217 -6.16 1.29 -2.22
N GLY A 218 -6.78 2.42 -1.92
CA GLY A 218 -7.69 2.58 -0.79
C GLY A 218 -8.95 1.74 -0.94
N CYS A 219 -9.45 1.23 0.17
CA CYS A 219 -10.68 0.43 0.17
C CYS A 219 -11.90 1.33 0.26
N THR A 220 -12.45 1.75 -0.87
CA THR A 220 -13.75 2.46 -0.92
C THR A 220 -14.87 1.48 -0.57
N ARG A 221 -15.15 1.37 0.71
CA ARG A 221 -16.14 0.40 1.25
C ARG A 221 -17.57 0.85 1.07
N ILE A 222 -17.79 2.16 0.92
CA ILE A 222 -19.10 2.79 0.71
C ILE A 222 -18.95 3.71 -0.49
N SER A 223 -19.80 3.52 -1.50
CA SER A 223 -19.90 4.38 -2.67
C SER A 223 -21.16 5.23 -2.54
N ASP A 224 -21.04 6.30 -1.77
CA ASP A 224 -22.12 7.23 -1.43
C ASP A 224 -22.08 8.55 -2.23
N VAL A 225 -21.10 8.67 -3.11
CA VAL A 225 -20.93 9.85 -4.00
C VAL A 225 -21.24 9.45 -5.43
N PRO A 226 -22.20 10.11 -6.11
CA PRO A 226 -22.47 9.83 -7.51
C PRO A 226 -21.33 10.29 -8.40
N ILE A 227 -20.91 9.44 -9.34
CA ILE A 227 -19.88 9.73 -10.33
C ILE A 227 -20.56 9.77 -11.72
N ASP A 228 -20.40 10.87 -12.43
CA ASP A 228 -20.76 10.94 -13.84
C ASP A 228 -19.69 10.23 -14.68
N PHE A 229 -19.90 8.93 -14.91
CA PHE A 229 -18.97 8.10 -15.68
C PHE A 229 -18.84 8.55 -17.13
N TYR A 230 -19.90 9.10 -17.73
CA TYR A 230 -19.83 9.61 -19.11
C TYR A 230 -18.87 10.80 -19.20
N LYS A 231 -19.04 11.78 -18.31
CA LYS A 231 -18.23 13.01 -18.28
C LYS A 231 -16.76 12.72 -17.92
N TYR A 232 -16.56 11.97 -16.84
CA TYR A 232 -15.22 11.85 -16.23
C TYR A 232 -14.41 10.69 -16.76
N VAL A 233 -15.04 9.57 -17.12
CA VAL A 233 -14.34 8.34 -17.52
C VAL A 233 -14.46 8.09 -19.01
N HIS A 234 -15.70 7.95 -19.52
CA HIS A 234 -15.93 7.54 -20.90
C HIS A 234 -15.35 8.54 -21.92
N ARG A 235 -15.71 9.82 -21.82
CA ARG A 235 -15.25 10.86 -22.77
C ARG A 235 -13.75 11.13 -22.71
N ARG A 236 -13.12 10.90 -21.58
CA ARG A 236 -11.71 11.24 -21.34
C ARG A 236 -10.76 10.04 -21.43
N GLY A 237 -11.29 8.83 -21.68
CA GLY A 237 -10.49 7.62 -21.80
C GLY A 237 -9.80 7.21 -20.49
N ILE A 238 -10.33 7.58 -19.31
CA ILE A 238 -9.69 7.32 -18.02
C ILE A 238 -9.70 5.83 -17.69
N THR A 239 -8.57 5.31 -17.23
CA THR A 239 -8.44 3.94 -16.75
C THR A 239 -8.53 3.89 -15.22
N LEU A 240 -9.55 3.22 -14.67
CA LEU A 240 -9.68 2.92 -13.26
C LEU A 240 -9.13 1.51 -12.99
N ILE A 241 -8.15 1.38 -12.10
CA ILE A 241 -7.40 0.15 -11.88
C ILE A 241 -7.60 -0.33 -10.44
N GLY A 242 -8.25 -1.47 -10.24
CA GLY A 242 -8.36 -2.09 -8.92
C GLY A 242 -7.00 -2.62 -8.45
N ALA A 243 -6.57 -2.22 -7.25
CA ALA A 243 -5.26 -2.58 -6.68
C ALA A 243 -5.36 -3.40 -5.38
N HIS A 244 -6.39 -4.22 -5.26
CA HIS A 244 -6.52 -5.12 -4.12
C HIS A 244 -5.51 -6.28 -4.19
N THR A 245 -4.97 -6.68 -3.04
CA THR A 245 -3.93 -7.72 -2.92
C THR A 245 -4.34 -9.10 -3.47
N SER A 246 -5.64 -9.40 -3.55
CA SER A 246 -6.16 -10.62 -4.19
C SER A 246 -5.78 -10.72 -5.69
N THR A 247 -5.39 -9.61 -6.32
CA THR A 247 -5.01 -9.56 -7.73
C THR A 247 -3.52 -9.82 -7.99
N ARG A 248 -2.73 -10.13 -6.93
CA ARG A 248 -1.30 -10.48 -7.06
C ARG A 248 -1.08 -11.80 -7.78
N ALA A 249 0.10 -11.94 -8.36
CA ALA A 249 0.59 -13.25 -8.77
C ALA A 249 0.70 -14.18 -7.54
N LYS A 250 0.31 -15.43 -7.71
CA LYS A 250 0.31 -16.43 -6.61
C LYS A 250 1.59 -17.27 -6.57
N THR A 251 2.16 -17.57 -7.73
CA THR A 251 3.27 -18.52 -7.88
C THR A 251 4.52 -17.90 -8.49
N GLU A 252 4.37 -17.12 -9.55
CA GLU A 252 5.48 -16.53 -10.29
C GLU A 252 5.26 -15.06 -10.55
N SER A 253 6.34 -14.27 -10.43
CA SER A 253 6.35 -12.87 -10.82
C SER A 253 6.54 -12.72 -12.32
N ALA A 254 5.86 -11.74 -12.90
CA ALA A 254 6.03 -11.31 -14.30
C ALA A 254 6.02 -9.77 -14.34
N PRO A 255 6.46 -9.13 -15.41
CA PRO A 255 6.40 -7.67 -15.54
C PRO A 255 5.02 -7.11 -15.21
N GLY A 256 4.97 -6.18 -14.25
CA GLY A 256 3.74 -5.58 -13.74
C GLY A 256 2.87 -6.48 -12.83
N ARG A 257 3.29 -7.71 -12.58
CA ARG A 257 2.53 -8.66 -11.74
C ARG A 257 3.47 -9.51 -10.87
N TRP A 258 3.72 -9.05 -9.66
CA TRP A 258 4.69 -9.63 -8.75
C TRP A 258 4.03 -10.45 -7.64
N THR A 259 4.77 -11.46 -7.13
CA THR A 259 4.37 -12.21 -5.93
C THR A 259 4.61 -11.38 -4.67
N GLU A 260 3.97 -11.76 -3.59
CA GLU A 260 4.15 -11.13 -2.29
C GLU A 260 5.59 -11.25 -1.79
N GLN A 261 6.21 -12.42 -1.96
CA GLN A 261 7.58 -12.68 -1.55
C GLN A 261 8.59 -11.82 -2.33
N ASP A 262 8.37 -11.61 -3.63
CA ASP A 262 9.25 -10.76 -4.43
C ASP A 262 9.08 -9.28 -4.10
N ASP A 263 7.87 -8.88 -3.69
CA ASP A 263 7.64 -7.54 -3.11
C ASP A 263 8.44 -7.37 -1.83
N TYR A 264 8.46 -8.36 -0.92
CA TYR A 264 9.25 -8.29 0.31
C TYR A 264 10.75 -8.23 0.04
N ARG A 265 11.26 -9.07 -0.87
CA ARG A 265 12.67 -9.03 -1.28
C ARG A 265 13.03 -7.68 -1.88
N THR A 266 12.13 -7.08 -2.67
CA THR A 266 12.34 -5.75 -3.25
C THR A 266 12.35 -4.69 -2.16
N PHE A 267 11.43 -4.74 -1.21
CA PHE A 267 11.40 -3.86 -0.05
C PHE A 267 12.74 -3.91 0.71
N LEU A 268 13.19 -5.10 1.09
CA LEU A 268 14.47 -5.27 1.79
C LEU A 268 15.66 -4.71 0.99
N LYS A 269 15.70 -4.94 -0.34
CA LYS A 269 16.75 -4.36 -1.20
C LYS A 269 16.74 -2.82 -1.19
N LEU A 270 15.57 -2.20 -1.21
CA LEU A 270 15.44 -0.74 -1.20
C LEU A 270 15.84 -0.15 0.16
N VAL A 271 15.47 -0.81 1.26
CA VAL A 271 15.89 -0.42 2.61
C VAL A 271 17.41 -0.53 2.75
N ALA A 272 18.00 -1.68 2.38
CA ALA A 272 19.45 -1.90 2.44
C ALA A 272 20.25 -0.88 1.59
N ALA A 273 19.68 -0.45 0.47
CA ALA A 273 20.29 0.55 -0.41
C ALA A 273 20.06 2.00 0.06
N GLY A 274 19.37 2.23 1.18
CA GLY A 274 19.02 3.57 1.66
C GLY A 274 18.08 4.35 0.71
N ARG A 275 17.35 3.62 -0.14
CA ARG A 275 16.45 4.21 -1.15
C ARG A 275 15.01 4.33 -0.65
N LEU A 276 14.71 3.77 0.51
CA LEU A 276 13.41 3.81 1.17
C LEU A 276 13.62 4.26 2.62
N LYS A 277 12.85 5.24 3.05
CA LYS A 277 12.80 5.72 4.44
C LYS A 277 11.60 5.07 5.14
N ILE A 278 11.84 4.56 6.35
CA ILE A 278 10.83 3.93 7.20
C ILE A 278 10.47 4.87 8.35
#